data_abf64d3e35ee48a39a2704b2b4cc5caa
#
_entry.id   abf64d3e35ee48a39a2704b2b4cc5caa
#
_cell.length_a   1.000
_cell.length_b   1.000
_cell.length_c   1.000
_cell.angle_alpha   90.00
_cell.angle_beta   90.00
_cell.angle_gamma   90.00
#
_symmetry.space_group_name_H-M   'P 1'
#
loop_
_entity.id
_entity.type
_entity.pdbx_description
1 polymer ?
#
loop_
_entity_poly.entity_id
_entity_poly.type
_entity_poly.pdbx_seq_one_letter_code
_entity_poly.pdbx_strand_id
1 'polypeptide(L)'
;MKLRLLESIRCPVCRSVFRLQNPAIQRVERAPGFRLAQCRGLCPFPAVVGRPRDCLACIGYEVIAGLLLCPGCSQRYAINGGVPRLCHPDAGPATRAKVRTASSYGYLWDRSAVMPKANELTSYHFDRMERALSLPSPNGFVLDAGCGDGIDLVNLARRAGVEIVGVELSDGGCRTSFERCMAFPAAHVVQADLCRLPFEDKSFDFVYSYGVLHHLPSPKEGLQELVRLLKPGACVAAYLYEDFSDRAIGWRWLLAGTNQLRRITLRLSPRVLYLLCQAASPAVYALFTIPFRILRYIPGLGFLASGFPFRHATRPFSLVGDLYDRFSAPVEWRYSRAKAEALFQEVGLQALTTANDRGWMVSGIKL
;
A
#
# COMPACT_ATOMS: atom_id res chain seq x y z
N MET A 1 -9.61 3.13 -15.00
CA MET A 1 -8.23 3.55 -15.40
C MET A 1 -8.29 4.86 -16.16
N LYS A 2 -7.55 5.87 -15.72
CA LYS A 2 -7.40 7.12 -16.46
C LYS A 2 -6.51 6.90 -17.70
N LEU A 3 -6.83 7.52 -18.84
CA LEU A 3 -6.05 7.38 -20.08
C LEU A 3 -4.58 7.78 -19.91
N ARG A 4 -4.33 8.78 -19.06
CA ARG A 4 -2.99 9.26 -18.72
C ARG A 4 -2.08 8.16 -18.13
N LEU A 5 -2.63 7.20 -17.39
CA LEU A 5 -1.86 6.11 -16.79
C LEU A 5 -1.13 5.25 -17.85
N LEU A 6 -1.64 5.18 -19.10
CA LEU A 6 -0.99 4.47 -20.21
C LEU A 6 0.42 5.00 -20.53
N GLU A 7 0.72 6.25 -20.19
CA GLU A 7 2.05 6.83 -20.40
C GLU A 7 3.11 6.23 -19.47
N SER A 8 2.67 5.74 -18.29
CA SER A 8 3.55 5.30 -17.21
C SER A 8 3.67 3.79 -17.09
N ILE A 9 2.62 3.04 -17.44
CA ILE A 9 2.62 1.58 -17.32
C ILE A 9 3.38 0.90 -18.46
N ARG A 10 4.02 -0.22 -18.11
CA ARG A 10 4.80 -1.07 -19.03
C ARG A 10 4.40 -2.54 -18.86
N CYS A 11 4.61 -3.32 -19.89
CA CYS A 11 4.38 -4.76 -19.82
C CYS A 11 5.26 -5.40 -18.74
N PRO A 12 4.71 -6.15 -17.77
CA PRO A 12 5.52 -6.77 -16.71
C PRO A 12 6.47 -7.86 -17.24
N VAL A 13 6.27 -8.35 -18.46
CA VAL A 13 7.12 -9.38 -19.09
C VAL A 13 8.29 -8.75 -19.86
N CYS A 14 8.01 -7.82 -20.79
CA CYS A 14 9.02 -7.30 -21.74
C CYS A 14 9.23 -5.79 -21.69
N ARG A 15 8.56 -5.08 -20.76
CA ARG A 15 8.67 -3.62 -20.55
C ARG A 15 8.19 -2.74 -21.71
N SER A 16 7.62 -3.31 -22.79
CA SER A 16 7.05 -2.53 -23.88
C SER A 16 5.82 -1.73 -23.43
N VAL A 17 5.52 -0.65 -24.15
CA VAL A 17 4.30 0.13 -23.99
C VAL A 17 3.08 -0.66 -24.43
N PHE A 18 1.91 -0.35 -23.89
CA PHE A 18 0.66 -1.01 -24.24
C PHE A 18 -0.10 -0.31 -25.37
N ARG A 19 -0.88 -1.11 -26.11
CA ARG A 19 -1.98 -0.64 -26.95
C ARG A 19 -3.30 -0.95 -26.26
N LEU A 20 -4.15 0.07 -26.11
CA LEU A 20 -5.49 -0.09 -25.56
C LEU A 20 -6.44 -0.57 -26.68
N GLN A 21 -7.19 -1.64 -26.41
CA GLN A 21 -8.17 -2.23 -27.32
C GLN A 21 -9.55 -2.29 -26.65
N ASN A 22 -10.61 -2.06 -27.45
CA ASN A 22 -12.01 -2.16 -27.05
C ASN A 22 -12.34 -1.51 -25.68
N PRO A 23 -11.97 -0.24 -25.47
CA PRO A 23 -12.21 0.41 -24.19
C PRO A 23 -13.69 0.75 -23.99
N ALA A 24 -14.25 0.31 -22.87
CA ALA A 24 -15.50 0.88 -22.35
C ALA A 24 -15.17 2.10 -21.49
N ILE A 25 -15.68 3.26 -21.88
CA ILE A 25 -15.36 4.55 -21.28
C ILE A 25 -16.57 5.08 -20.53
N GLN A 26 -16.33 5.61 -19.33
CA GLN A 26 -17.31 6.31 -18.52
C GLN A 26 -16.85 7.75 -18.26
N ARG A 27 -17.78 8.70 -18.38
CA ARG A 27 -17.55 10.06 -17.91
C ARG A 27 -17.71 10.13 -16.39
N VAL A 28 -16.78 10.80 -15.73
CA VAL A 28 -16.74 10.89 -14.27
C VAL A 28 -16.57 12.34 -13.85
N GLU A 29 -17.37 12.78 -12.90
CA GLU A 29 -17.15 14.06 -12.26
C GLU A 29 -15.91 14.01 -11.37
N ARG A 30 -15.10 15.05 -11.41
CA ARG A 30 -13.86 15.16 -10.65
C ARG A 30 -13.95 16.25 -9.59
N ALA A 31 -13.29 16.04 -8.49
CA ALA A 31 -13.12 17.09 -7.50
C ALA A 31 -12.40 18.29 -8.12
N PRO A 32 -12.84 19.53 -7.84
CA PRO A 32 -12.23 20.74 -8.41
C PRO A 32 -10.84 21.02 -7.85
N GLY A 33 -10.06 21.87 -8.52
CA GLY A 33 -8.83 22.44 -8.00
C GLY A 33 -7.55 21.63 -8.22
N PHE A 34 -7.59 20.52 -8.98
CA PHE A 34 -6.40 19.73 -9.28
C PHE A 34 -5.59 20.30 -10.46
N ARG A 35 -4.29 20.47 -10.23
CA ARG A 35 -3.31 20.71 -11.29
C ARG A 35 -2.56 19.41 -11.52
N LEU A 36 -2.76 18.78 -12.68
CA LEU A 36 -1.97 17.64 -13.11
C LEU A 36 -0.60 18.12 -13.61
N ALA A 37 0.42 17.27 -13.44
CA ALA A 37 1.69 17.44 -14.14
C ALA A 37 1.46 17.43 -15.65
N GLN A 38 2.40 18.00 -16.41
CA GLN A 38 2.27 18.10 -17.87
C GLN A 38 2.17 16.71 -18.50
N CYS A 39 1.15 16.52 -19.35
CA CYS A 39 0.96 15.30 -20.13
C CYS A 39 2.09 15.13 -21.14
N ARG A 40 2.69 13.93 -21.21
CA ARG A 40 3.73 13.60 -22.22
C ARG A 40 3.20 13.51 -23.64
N GLY A 41 1.88 13.56 -23.80
CA GLY A 41 1.23 13.55 -25.11
C GLY A 41 1.10 12.17 -25.75
N LEU A 42 1.47 11.10 -25.07
CA LEU A 42 1.44 9.72 -25.57
C LEU A 42 0.09 9.03 -25.33
N CYS A 43 -0.87 9.68 -24.66
CA CYS A 43 -2.15 9.08 -24.36
C CYS A 43 -3.01 8.90 -25.64
N PRO A 44 -3.80 7.82 -25.72
CA PRO A 44 -4.64 7.52 -26.87
C PRO A 44 -5.96 8.33 -26.87
N PHE A 45 -6.03 9.49 -26.22
CA PHE A 45 -7.24 10.27 -26.07
C PHE A 45 -7.99 10.52 -27.39
N PRO A 46 -7.35 10.97 -28.49
CA PRO A 46 -8.05 11.19 -29.75
C PRO A 46 -8.66 9.91 -30.31
N ALA A 47 -7.93 8.80 -30.28
CA ALA A 47 -8.38 7.50 -30.80
C ALA A 47 -9.52 6.89 -29.97
N VAL A 48 -9.51 7.12 -28.64
CA VAL A 48 -10.47 6.54 -27.70
C VAL A 48 -11.73 7.37 -27.56
N VAL A 49 -11.60 8.70 -27.56
CA VAL A 49 -12.73 9.63 -27.33
C VAL A 49 -13.30 10.17 -28.64
N GLY A 50 -12.60 10.00 -29.78
CA GLY A 50 -13.04 10.46 -31.09
C GLY A 50 -13.03 12.00 -31.26
N ARG A 51 -12.23 12.70 -30.44
CA ARG A 51 -12.11 14.16 -30.47
C ARG A 51 -10.64 14.57 -30.47
N PRO A 52 -10.30 15.81 -30.92
CA PRO A 52 -8.96 16.33 -30.79
C PRO A 52 -8.48 16.27 -29.34
N ARG A 53 -7.15 16.14 -29.14
CA ARG A 53 -6.56 16.02 -27.79
C ARG A 53 -6.93 17.23 -26.92
N ASP A 54 -7.60 16.95 -25.83
CA ASP A 54 -7.91 17.91 -24.79
C ASP A 54 -7.54 17.29 -23.41
N CYS A 55 -6.45 17.79 -22.83
CA CYS A 55 -5.95 17.27 -21.55
C CYS A 55 -6.87 17.62 -20.37
N LEU A 56 -7.64 18.71 -20.46
CA LEU A 56 -8.63 19.05 -19.45
C LEU A 56 -9.83 18.10 -19.52
N ALA A 57 -10.30 17.82 -20.75
CA ALA A 57 -11.37 16.84 -20.95
C ALA A 57 -10.91 15.40 -20.62
N CYS A 58 -9.63 15.06 -20.87
CA CYS A 58 -9.06 13.73 -20.61
C CYS A 58 -9.26 13.30 -19.17
N ILE A 59 -9.12 14.19 -18.20
CA ILE A 59 -9.31 13.87 -16.77
C ILE A 59 -10.75 13.50 -16.43
N GLY A 60 -11.74 13.90 -17.23
CA GLY A 60 -13.15 13.58 -17.06
C GLY A 60 -13.56 12.17 -17.52
N TYR A 61 -12.61 11.34 -17.96
CA TYR A 61 -12.91 10.00 -18.47
C TYR A 61 -12.16 8.90 -17.70
N GLU A 62 -12.87 7.79 -17.49
CA GLU A 62 -12.31 6.53 -16.97
C GLU A 62 -12.55 5.41 -17.97
N VAL A 63 -11.53 4.60 -18.25
CA VAL A 63 -11.66 3.31 -18.91
C VAL A 63 -12.07 2.30 -17.85
N ILE A 64 -13.31 1.83 -17.90
CA ILE A 64 -13.88 0.91 -16.91
C ILE A 64 -13.58 -0.53 -17.27
N ALA A 65 -13.58 -0.87 -18.55
CA ALA A 65 -13.21 -2.15 -19.09
C ALA A 65 -12.44 -1.98 -20.40
N GLY A 66 -11.67 -3.01 -20.78
CA GLY A 66 -10.88 -3.03 -22.00
C GLY A 66 -9.74 -4.00 -21.92
N LEU A 67 -8.89 -4.00 -22.93
CA LEU A 67 -7.74 -4.87 -23.06
C LEU A 67 -6.46 -4.06 -23.33
N LEU A 68 -5.43 -4.32 -22.57
CA LEU A 68 -4.07 -3.84 -22.81
C LEU A 68 -3.28 -4.92 -23.55
N LEU A 69 -2.98 -4.67 -24.81
CA LEU A 69 -2.17 -5.55 -25.66
C LEU A 69 -0.71 -5.08 -25.63
N CYS A 70 0.19 -5.98 -25.31
CA CYS A 70 1.62 -5.73 -25.45
C CYS A 70 2.08 -6.07 -26.88
N PRO A 71 2.56 -5.12 -27.68
CA PRO A 71 3.04 -5.40 -29.04
C PRO A 71 4.38 -6.16 -29.05
N GLY A 72 5.18 -6.10 -27.94
CA GLY A 72 6.49 -6.73 -27.88
C GLY A 72 6.46 -8.23 -27.57
N CYS A 73 5.48 -8.71 -26.80
CA CYS A 73 5.37 -10.13 -26.43
C CYS A 73 3.97 -10.72 -26.59
N SER A 74 3.05 -10.00 -27.20
CA SER A 74 1.65 -10.38 -27.47
C SER A 74 0.82 -10.73 -26.20
N GLN A 75 1.34 -10.48 -25.01
CA GLN A 75 0.59 -10.65 -23.77
C GLN A 75 -0.58 -9.69 -23.70
N ARG A 76 -1.67 -10.17 -23.10
CA ARG A 76 -2.92 -9.42 -22.97
C ARG A 76 -3.29 -9.28 -21.50
N TYR A 77 -3.64 -8.07 -21.08
CA TYR A 77 -4.02 -7.77 -19.72
C TYR A 77 -5.37 -7.05 -19.70
N ALA A 78 -6.28 -7.53 -18.88
CA ALA A 78 -7.60 -6.93 -18.79
C ALA A 78 -7.57 -5.64 -17.97
N ILE A 79 -8.40 -4.68 -18.36
CA ILE A 79 -8.88 -3.62 -17.49
C ILE A 79 -10.25 -4.06 -16.98
N ASN A 80 -10.38 -4.23 -15.69
CA ASN A 80 -11.62 -4.70 -15.07
C ASN A 80 -11.99 -3.80 -13.88
N GLY A 81 -13.22 -3.26 -13.87
CA GLY A 81 -13.67 -2.31 -12.86
C GLY A 81 -12.76 -1.07 -12.78
N GLY A 82 -12.25 -0.60 -13.92
CA GLY A 82 -11.37 0.57 -14.00
C GLY A 82 -9.92 0.35 -13.58
N VAL A 83 -9.54 -0.87 -13.18
CA VAL A 83 -8.18 -1.22 -12.73
C VAL A 83 -7.49 -2.09 -13.77
N PRO A 84 -6.32 -1.71 -14.30
CA PRO A 84 -5.51 -2.58 -15.15
C PRO A 84 -4.89 -3.71 -14.32
N ARG A 85 -5.05 -4.96 -14.78
CA ARG A 85 -4.64 -6.19 -14.11
C ARG A 85 -3.29 -6.66 -14.65
N LEU A 86 -2.20 -6.07 -14.15
CA LEU A 86 -0.84 -6.21 -14.69
C LEU A 86 0.01 -7.20 -13.88
N CYS A 87 -0.58 -8.31 -13.42
CA CYS A 87 0.16 -9.37 -12.78
C CYS A 87 0.94 -10.19 -13.82
N HIS A 88 2.17 -10.58 -13.49
CA HIS A 88 2.97 -11.47 -14.33
C HIS A 88 2.31 -12.85 -14.44
N PRO A 89 2.28 -13.48 -15.61
CA PRO A 89 1.60 -14.77 -15.82
C PRO A 89 2.25 -15.97 -15.09
N ASP A 90 3.51 -15.87 -14.67
CA ASP A 90 4.20 -16.97 -13.99
C ASP A 90 3.64 -17.27 -12.60
N ALA A 91 3.31 -18.53 -12.35
CA ALA A 91 2.71 -19.02 -11.13
C ALA A 91 3.64 -19.96 -10.32
N GLY A 92 4.82 -19.48 -9.94
CA GLY A 92 5.77 -20.23 -9.09
C GLY A 92 5.27 -20.40 -7.63
N PRO A 93 5.98 -21.18 -6.80
CA PRO A 93 5.64 -21.39 -5.38
C PRO A 93 5.54 -20.07 -4.58
N ALA A 94 6.41 -19.08 -4.85
CA ALA A 94 6.35 -17.76 -4.29
C ALA A 94 5.04 -17.04 -4.63
N THR A 95 4.49 -17.25 -5.82
CA THR A 95 3.20 -16.68 -6.25
C THR A 95 2.05 -17.23 -5.42
N ARG A 96 2.05 -18.51 -5.04
CA ARG A 96 1.01 -19.08 -4.17
C ARG A 96 0.96 -18.43 -2.79
N ALA A 97 2.13 -18.15 -2.19
CA ALA A 97 2.21 -17.43 -0.91
C ALA A 97 1.68 -15.99 -1.06
N LYS A 98 2.06 -15.29 -2.13
CA LYS A 98 1.57 -13.94 -2.44
C LYS A 98 0.06 -13.92 -2.66
N VAL A 99 -0.48 -14.84 -3.46
CA VAL A 99 -1.93 -14.96 -3.71
C VAL A 99 -2.70 -15.22 -2.42
N ARG A 100 -2.18 -16.06 -1.53
CA ARG A 100 -2.80 -16.31 -0.23
C ARG A 100 -2.78 -15.06 0.66
N THR A 101 -1.67 -14.34 0.69
CA THR A 101 -1.57 -13.04 1.38
C THR A 101 -2.56 -12.04 0.80
N ALA A 102 -2.58 -11.89 -0.52
CA ALA A 102 -3.50 -10.99 -1.22
C ALA A 102 -4.98 -11.35 -0.96
N SER A 103 -5.34 -12.65 -0.97
CA SER A 103 -6.70 -13.10 -0.65
C SER A 103 -7.11 -12.74 0.77
N SER A 104 -6.20 -12.88 1.74
CA SER A 104 -6.47 -12.53 3.13
C SER A 104 -6.69 -11.03 3.30
N TYR A 105 -5.79 -10.21 2.78
CA TYR A 105 -5.93 -8.75 2.84
C TYR A 105 -7.10 -8.25 1.99
N GLY A 106 -7.34 -8.84 0.83
CA GLY A 106 -8.51 -8.52 0.00
C GLY A 106 -9.82 -8.68 0.75
N TYR A 107 -9.95 -9.74 1.56
CA TYR A 107 -11.11 -9.94 2.42
C TYR A 107 -11.26 -8.82 3.47
N LEU A 108 -10.15 -8.32 4.00
CA LEU A 108 -10.12 -7.18 4.92
C LEU A 108 -10.53 -5.88 4.22
N TRP A 109 -9.92 -5.61 3.06
CA TRP A 109 -10.16 -4.37 2.32
C TRP A 109 -11.57 -4.27 1.77
N ASP A 110 -12.19 -5.37 1.37
CA ASP A 110 -13.62 -5.41 0.99
C ASP A 110 -14.54 -4.93 2.10
N ARG A 111 -14.09 -4.98 3.34
CA ARG A 111 -14.82 -4.56 4.52
C ARG A 111 -14.39 -3.21 5.07
N SER A 112 -13.36 -2.61 4.52
CA SER A 112 -12.84 -1.33 5.03
C SER A 112 -13.87 -0.21 5.00
N ALA A 113 -14.82 -0.24 4.05
CA ALA A 113 -15.91 0.72 3.96
C ALA A 113 -16.94 0.60 5.10
N VAL A 114 -17.12 -0.60 5.67
CA VAL A 114 -18.09 -0.90 6.73
C VAL A 114 -17.42 -1.13 8.09
N MET A 115 -16.11 -1.24 8.14
CA MET A 115 -15.39 -1.27 9.41
C MET A 115 -15.57 0.04 10.16
N PRO A 116 -15.85 -0.03 11.48
CA PRO A 116 -15.76 1.17 12.32
C PRO A 116 -14.34 1.72 12.20
N LYS A 117 -14.18 2.84 11.52
CA LYS A 117 -12.88 3.50 11.39
C LYS A 117 -12.39 3.85 12.79
N ALA A 118 -11.18 3.45 13.11
CA ALA A 118 -10.59 3.65 14.44
C ALA A 118 -10.41 5.12 14.78
N ASN A 119 -10.31 5.95 13.82
CA ASN A 119 -10.49 7.38 13.80
C ASN A 119 -10.74 7.76 12.36
N GLU A 120 -11.78 8.49 12.11
CA GLU A 120 -11.84 9.25 10.89
C GLU A 120 -10.66 10.23 10.93
N LEU A 121 -9.49 9.76 10.43
CA LEU A 121 -8.51 10.64 9.84
C LEU A 121 -7.65 11.53 10.76
N THR A 122 -7.29 11.11 11.95
CA THR A 122 -6.31 11.87 12.72
C THR A 122 -4.86 11.67 12.28
N SER A 123 -4.55 10.60 11.55
CA SER A 123 -3.25 10.47 10.85
C SER A 123 -3.29 9.38 9.77
N TYR A 124 -3.11 9.76 8.53
CA TYR A 124 -2.76 8.86 7.46
C TYR A 124 -1.41 8.19 7.75
N HIS A 125 -1.20 6.98 7.21
CA HIS A 125 0.05 6.26 7.41
C HIS A 125 1.25 7.04 6.86
N PHE A 126 1.07 7.66 5.69
CA PHE A 126 2.09 8.51 5.09
C PHE A 126 2.43 9.70 5.98
N ASP A 127 1.45 10.43 6.52
CA ASP A 127 1.69 11.59 7.38
C ASP A 127 2.45 11.23 8.67
N ARG A 128 2.23 10.02 9.19
CA ARG A 128 2.99 9.50 10.33
C ARG A 128 4.44 9.25 9.96
N MET A 129 4.68 8.64 8.81
CA MET A 129 6.02 8.35 8.30
C MET A 129 6.77 9.64 7.95
N GLU A 130 6.09 10.58 7.29
CA GLU A 130 6.62 11.91 6.95
C GLU A 130 7.13 12.64 8.20
N ARG A 131 6.33 12.67 9.27
CA ARG A 131 6.75 13.29 10.54
C ARG A 131 7.87 12.52 11.25
N ALA A 132 7.78 11.19 11.30
CA ALA A 132 8.74 10.38 12.05
C ALA A 132 10.15 10.39 11.43
N LEU A 133 10.22 10.49 10.10
CA LEU A 133 11.46 10.47 9.33
C LEU A 133 11.88 11.87 8.85
N SER A 134 11.09 12.91 9.14
CA SER A 134 11.30 14.28 8.61
C SER A 134 11.46 14.26 7.08
N LEU A 135 10.57 13.50 6.39
CA LEU A 135 10.66 13.36 4.93
C LEU A 135 10.38 14.69 4.23
N PRO A 136 11.01 14.92 3.07
CA PRO A 136 10.61 16.02 2.21
C PRO A 136 9.17 15.81 1.74
N SER A 137 8.42 16.90 1.60
CA SER A 137 7.05 16.82 1.08
C SER A 137 7.07 16.25 -0.34
N PRO A 138 6.32 15.17 -0.64
CA PRO A 138 6.32 14.58 -1.96
C PRO A 138 5.85 15.57 -3.02
N ASN A 139 6.51 15.55 -4.17
CA ASN A 139 6.14 16.32 -5.35
C ASN A 139 6.43 15.48 -6.59
N GLY A 140 5.69 15.70 -7.67
CA GLY A 140 5.84 14.93 -8.91
C GLY A 140 5.10 13.61 -8.89
N PHE A 141 5.71 12.57 -9.46
CA PHE A 141 5.11 11.25 -9.62
C PHE A 141 5.49 10.32 -8.46
N VAL A 142 4.50 9.90 -7.69
CA VAL A 142 4.64 9.17 -6.43
C VAL A 142 4.08 7.75 -6.56
N LEU A 143 4.75 6.77 -5.95
CA LEU A 143 4.27 5.39 -5.87
C LEU A 143 3.91 5.04 -4.41
N ASP A 144 2.69 4.53 -4.23
CA ASP A 144 2.25 3.82 -3.03
C ASP A 144 2.30 2.31 -3.30
N ALA A 145 3.33 1.66 -2.77
CA ALA A 145 3.60 0.25 -3.00
C ALA A 145 2.89 -0.62 -1.95
N GLY A 146 1.71 -1.11 -2.30
CA GLY A 146 0.78 -1.83 -1.44
C GLY A 146 -0.27 -0.90 -0.83
N CYS A 147 -1.02 -0.21 -1.69
CA CYS A 147 -1.93 0.87 -1.28
C CYS A 147 -3.18 0.41 -0.51
N GLY A 148 -3.43 -0.91 -0.43
CA GLY A 148 -4.57 -1.47 0.30
C GLY A 148 -5.91 -0.88 -0.14
N ASP A 149 -6.61 -0.21 0.78
CA ASP A 149 -7.91 0.42 0.50
C ASP A 149 -7.81 1.85 -0.10
N GLY A 150 -6.59 2.35 -0.36
CA GLY A 150 -6.33 3.61 -1.05
C GLY A 150 -6.52 4.88 -0.23
N ILE A 151 -6.51 4.79 1.09
CA ILE A 151 -6.73 5.98 1.93
C ILE A 151 -5.60 7.01 1.79
N ASP A 152 -4.35 6.55 1.73
CA ASP A 152 -3.20 7.43 1.53
C ASP A 152 -3.10 7.95 0.09
N LEU A 153 -3.63 7.21 -0.90
CA LEU A 153 -3.74 7.72 -2.27
C LEU A 153 -4.56 9.00 -2.33
N VAL A 154 -5.72 9.02 -1.66
CA VAL A 154 -6.57 10.21 -1.59
C VAL A 154 -5.90 11.34 -0.83
N ASN A 155 -5.21 11.02 0.27
CA ASN A 155 -4.47 12.01 1.05
C ASN A 155 -3.41 12.70 0.19
N LEU A 156 -2.57 11.92 -0.48
CA LEU A 156 -1.48 12.45 -1.30
C LEU A 156 -1.97 13.11 -2.59
N ALA A 157 -3.03 12.59 -3.21
CA ALA A 157 -3.62 13.21 -4.41
C ALA A 157 -4.23 14.61 -4.15
N ARG A 158 -4.49 14.97 -2.90
CA ARG A 158 -4.94 16.32 -2.50
C ARG A 158 -3.79 17.31 -2.39
N ARG A 159 -2.56 16.85 -2.31
CA ARG A 159 -1.38 17.72 -2.20
C ARG A 159 -1.05 18.32 -3.56
N ALA A 160 -0.75 19.61 -3.59
CA ALA A 160 -0.38 20.31 -4.82
C ALA A 160 0.89 19.71 -5.45
N GLY A 161 0.88 19.50 -6.76
CA GLY A 161 2.02 18.98 -7.50
C GLY A 161 2.23 17.46 -7.40
N VAL A 162 1.39 16.73 -6.66
CA VAL A 162 1.46 15.25 -6.55
C VAL A 162 0.56 14.58 -7.56
N GLU A 163 1.11 13.63 -8.30
CA GLU A 163 0.38 12.61 -9.05
C GLU A 163 0.80 11.24 -8.52
N ILE A 164 -0.16 10.42 -8.06
CA ILE A 164 0.14 9.20 -7.32
C ILE A 164 -0.43 7.95 -7.98
N VAL A 165 0.36 6.89 -7.99
CA VAL A 165 -0.09 5.55 -8.39
C VAL A 165 -0.05 4.63 -7.17
N GLY A 166 -1.17 3.99 -6.88
CA GLY A 166 -1.23 2.88 -5.94
C GLY A 166 -1.11 1.54 -6.66
N VAL A 167 -0.27 0.69 -6.12
CA VAL A 167 -0.18 -0.72 -6.54
C VAL A 167 -0.73 -1.59 -5.43
N GLU A 168 -1.64 -2.49 -5.80
CA GLU A 168 -2.25 -3.45 -4.88
C GLU A 168 -2.37 -4.82 -5.59
N LEU A 169 -2.15 -5.90 -4.85
CA LEU A 169 -2.23 -7.25 -5.42
C LEU A 169 -3.62 -7.87 -5.28
N SER A 170 -4.36 -7.55 -4.21
CA SER A 170 -5.68 -8.10 -3.93
C SER A 170 -6.78 -7.44 -4.77
N ASP A 171 -7.76 -8.23 -5.20
CA ASP A 171 -8.91 -7.70 -5.94
C ASP A 171 -9.75 -6.75 -5.09
N GLY A 172 -9.93 -7.07 -3.80
CA GLY A 172 -10.69 -6.24 -2.86
C GLY A 172 -10.05 -4.88 -2.65
N GLY A 173 -8.74 -4.84 -2.39
CA GLY A 173 -7.98 -3.60 -2.27
C GLY A 173 -8.01 -2.77 -3.55
N CYS A 174 -7.81 -3.40 -4.71
CA CYS A 174 -7.91 -2.73 -6.02
C CYS A 174 -9.27 -2.08 -6.24
N ARG A 175 -10.36 -2.79 -5.91
CA ARG A 175 -11.72 -2.26 -6.06
C ARG A 175 -11.95 -1.08 -5.13
N THR A 176 -11.69 -1.26 -3.85
CA THR A 176 -11.92 -0.22 -2.83
C THR A 176 -11.07 1.03 -3.07
N SER A 177 -9.79 0.85 -3.42
CA SER A 177 -8.91 1.98 -3.72
C SER A 177 -9.32 2.70 -5.00
N PHE A 178 -9.77 1.98 -6.05
CA PHE A 178 -10.27 2.61 -7.26
C PHE A 178 -11.54 3.44 -7.01
N GLU A 179 -12.52 2.88 -6.29
CA GLU A 179 -13.76 3.59 -5.93
C GLU A 179 -13.45 4.87 -5.14
N ARG A 180 -12.53 4.78 -4.18
CA ARG A 180 -12.09 5.90 -3.33
C ARG A 180 -11.36 6.98 -4.13
N CYS A 181 -10.56 6.58 -5.13
CA CYS A 181 -9.75 7.48 -5.97
C CYS A 181 -10.50 8.02 -7.19
N MET A 182 -11.71 7.57 -7.48
CA MET A 182 -12.43 7.93 -8.70
C MET A 182 -12.63 9.43 -8.85
N ALA A 183 -12.91 10.14 -7.76
CA ALA A 183 -13.08 11.60 -7.78
C ALA A 183 -11.76 12.39 -7.93
N PHE A 184 -10.60 11.74 -7.79
CA PHE A 184 -9.29 12.40 -7.77
C PHE A 184 -8.52 12.16 -9.07
N PRO A 185 -8.36 13.16 -9.95
CA PRO A 185 -7.69 12.97 -11.24
C PRO A 185 -6.21 12.63 -11.12
N ALA A 186 -5.56 13.02 -10.02
CA ALA A 186 -4.15 12.76 -9.76
C ALA A 186 -3.87 11.37 -9.12
N ALA A 187 -4.90 10.56 -8.82
CA ALA A 187 -4.74 9.24 -8.23
C ALA A 187 -5.03 8.13 -9.24
N HIS A 188 -4.17 7.13 -9.28
CA HIS A 188 -4.27 5.96 -10.14
C HIS A 188 -4.17 4.68 -9.32
N VAL A 189 -4.77 3.58 -9.81
CA VAL A 189 -4.68 2.26 -9.17
C VAL A 189 -4.31 1.22 -10.23
N VAL A 190 -3.37 0.35 -9.88
CA VAL A 190 -2.88 -0.76 -10.73
C VAL A 190 -2.84 -2.04 -9.91
N GLN A 191 -3.35 -3.14 -10.43
CA GLN A 191 -3.09 -4.45 -9.85
C GLN A 191 -1.77 -5.00 -10.36
N ALA A 192 -0.79 -5.18 -9.48
CA ALA A 192 0.49 -5.78 -9.83
C ALA A 192 1.20 -6.40 -8.61
N ASP A 193 2.19 -7.26 -8.90
CA ASP A 193 3.11 -7.81 -7.92
C ASP A 193 4.26 -6.83 -7.65
N LEU A 194 4.52 -6.51 -6.39
CA LEU A 194 5.59 -5.61 -5.96
C LEU A 194 7.00 -6.11 -6.33
N CYS A 195 7.17 -7.40 -6.58
CA CYS A 195 8.45 -7.93 -7.05
C CYS A 195 8.64 -7.80 -8.58
N ARG A 196 7.62 -7.35 -9.32
CA ARG A 196 7.64 -7.14 -10.78
C ARG A 196 6.71 -6.01 -11.19
N LEU A 197 7.08 -4.80 -10.82
CA LEU A 197 6.25 -3.61 -11.03
C LEU A 197 6.20 -3.20 -12.50
N PRO A 198 5.02 -2.92 -13.04
CA PRO A 198 4.82 -2.64 -14.47
C PRO A 198 5.05 -1.16 -14.80
N PHE A 199 6.20 -0.62 -14.41
CA PHE A 199 6.55 0.77 -14.69
C PHE A 199 7.97 0.87 -15.25
N GLU A 200 8.23 1.99 -15.93
CA GLU A 200 9.54 2.35 -16.46
C GLU A 200 10.55 2.62 -15.34
N ASP A 201 11.81 2.28 -15.58
CA ASP A 201 12.91 2.58 -14.67
C ASP A 201 13.03 4.09 -14.45
N LYS A 202 13.45 4.50 -13.27
CA LYS A 202 13.73 5.91 -12.93
C LYS A 202 12.57 6.85 -13.28
N SER A 203 11.32 6.40 -13.00
CA SER A 203 10.11 7.16 -13.33
C SER A 203 9.49 7.91 -12.15
N PHE A 204 9.75 7.49 -10.91
CA PHE A 204 9.14 8.05 -9.72
C PHE A 204 10.05 9.02 -8.98
N ASP A 205 9.44 10.12 -8.52
CA ASP A 205 10.09 11.14 -7.71
C ASP A 205 10.09 10.79 -6.22
N PHE A 206 9.17 9.93 -5.80
CA PHE A 206 9.08 9.42 -4.43
C PHE A 206 8.37 8.05 -4.43
N VAL A 207 8.82 7.14 -3.58
CA VAL A 207 8.19 5.83 -3.37
C VAL A 207 8.00 5.58 -1.89
N TYR A 208 6.82 5.09 -1.49
CA TYR A 208 6.67 4.60 -0.13
C TYR A 208 5.92 3.26 -0.09
N SER A 209 6.12 2.53 1.02
CA SER A 209 5.46 1.26 1.25
C SER A 209 5.18 1.10 2.74
N TYR A 210 3.93 1.11 3.12
CA TYR A 210 3.55 1.03 4.53
C TYR A 210 2.91 -0.32 4.86
N GLY A 211 3.62 -1.14 5.66
CA GLY A 211 3.06 -2.40 6.13
C GLY A 211 3.02 -3.54 5.11
N VAL A 212 3.86 -3.53 4.06
CA VAL A 212 3.75 -4.46 2.93
C VAL A 212 5.02 -5.29 2.69
N LEU A 213 6.20 -4.67 2.63
CA LEU A 213 7.43 -5.37 2.24
C LEU A 213 7.72 -6.61 3.10
N HIS A 214 7.43 -6.54 4.38
CA HIS A 214 7.63 -7.66 5.32
C HIS A 214 6.62 -8.80 5.15
N HIS A 215 5.64 -8.66 4.27
CA HIS A 215 4.71 -9.72 3.86
C HIS A 215 5.07 -10.36 2.52
N LEU A 216 6.11 -9.89 1.86
CA LEU A 216 6.63 -10.50 0.64
C LEU A 216 7.45 -11.77 0.98
N PRO A 217 7.45 -12.79 0.13
CA PRO A 217 8.38 -13.92 0.26
C PRO A 217 9.85 -13.48 0.27
N SER A 218 10.19 -12.44 -0.50
CA SER A 218 11.51 -11.80 -0.52
C SER A 218 11.35 -10.29 -0.41
N PRO A 219 11.45 -9.72 0.82
CA PRO A 219 11.40 -8.26 1.03
C PRO A 219 12.48 -7.51 0.27
N LYS A 220 13.67 -8.13 0.11
CA LYS A 220 14.79 -7.56 -0.64
C LYS A 220 14.45 -7.37 -2.12
N GLU A 221 13.86 -8.39 -2.77
CA GLU A 221 13.43 -8.29 -4.17
C GLU A 221 12.37 -7.19 -4.36
N GLY A 222 11.40 -7.11 -3.44
CA GLY A 222 10.42 -6.03 -3.46
C GLY A 222 11.08 -4.66 -3.35
N LEU A 223 11.99 -4.47 -2.39
CA LEU A 223 12.70 -3.20 -2.22
C LEU A 223 13.60 -2.88 -3.43
N GLN A 224 14.27 -3.87 -4.04
CA GLN A 224 15.05 -3.68 -5.28
C GLN A 224 14.17 -3.16 -6.42
N GLU A 225 12.96 -3.69 -6.58
CA GLU A 225 12.01 -3.19 -7.57
C GLU A 225 11.59 -1.73 -7.28
N LEU A 226 11.36 -1.37 -6.02
CA LEU A 226 11.07 0.02 -5.65
C LEU A 226 12.24 0.96 -6.00
N VAL A 227 13.47 0.54 -5.67
CA VAL A 227 14.69 1.30 -5.99
C VAL A 227 14.91 1.44 -7.50
N ARG A 228 14.61 0.39 -8.29
CA ARG A 228 14.69 0.45 -9.76
C ARG A 228 13.86 1.61 -10.30
N LEU A 229 12.67 1.80 -9.76
CA LEU A 229 11.70 2.81 -10.22
C LEU A 229 12.05 4.24 -9.80
N LEU A 230 12.83 4.42 -8.74
CA LEU A 230 13.22 5.76 -8.28
C LEU A 230 14.14 6.45 -9.29
N LYS A 231 13.93 7.73 -9.49
CA LYS A 231 14.88 8.63 -10.14
C LYS A 231 16.16 8.76 -9.29
N PRO A 232 17.33 9.09 -9.86
CA PRO A 232 18.49 9.51 -9.08
C PRO A 232 18.14 10.69 -8.16
N GLY A 233 18.60 10.65 -6.92
CA GLY A 233 18.29 11.66 -5.90
C GLY A 233 16.93 11.50 -5.24
N ALA A 234 16.08 10.58 -5.70
CA ALA A 234 14.75 10.35 -5.14
C ALA A 234 14.79 9.45 -3.91
N CYS A 235 13.77 9.59 -3.06
CA CYS A 235 13.64 8.92 -1.77
C CYS A 235 12.67 7.75 -1.83
N VAL A 236 13.03 6.65 -1.15
CA VAL A 236 12.08 5.59 -0.75
C VAL A 236 11.92 5.59 0.76
N ALA A 237 10.70 5.38 1.24
CA ALA A 237 10.41 5.18 2.64
C ALA A 237 9.53 3.94 2.85
N ALA A 238 9.86 3.12 3.88
CA ALA A 238 9.05 1.94 4.19
C ALA A 238 8.86 1.76 5.70
N TYR A 239 7.70 1.16 6.05
CA TYR A 239 7.42 0.69 7.39
C TYR A 239 7.54 -0.83 7.46
N LEU A 240 8.35 -1.32 8.43
CA LEU A 240 8.66 -2.74 8.65
C LEU A 240 8.29 -3.15 10.07
N TYR A 241 7.85 -4.38 10.27
CA TYR A 241 7.54 -4.91 11.60
C TYR A 241 8.79 -5.16 12.43
N GLU A 242 8.72 -4.75 13.70
CA GLU A 242 9.78 -4.92 14.71
C GLU A 242 9.82 -6.35 15.24
N ASP A 243 11.02 -6.89 15.46
CA ASP A 243 11.24 -8.23 16.06
C ASP A 243 11.33 -8.21 17.59
N PHE A 244 11.25 -7.02 18.20
CA PHE A 244 11.38 -6.78 19.63
C PHE A 244 12.71 -7.21 20.26
N SER A 245 13.77 -7.44 19.44
CA SER A 245 15.10 -7.76 19.99
C SER A 245 15.67 -6.65 20.86
N ASP A 246 15.31 -5.40 20.54
CA ASP A 246 15.77 -4.20 21.24
C ASP A 246 14.86 -3.82 22.44
N ARG A 247 13.91 -4.70 22.80
CA ARG A 247 12.97 -4.50 23.91
C ARG A 247 13.21 -5.48 25.05
N ALA A 248 12.56 -5.22 26.20
CA ALA A 248 12.58 -6.13 27.35
C ALA A 248 12.12 -7.55 26.96
N ILE A 249 12.71 -8.57 27.58
CA ILE A 249 12.53 -9.98 27.25
C ILE A 249 11.06 -10.42 27.18
N GLY A 250 10.18 -9.83 27.98
CA GLY A 250 8.75 -10.13 27.99
C GLY A 250 8.06 -9.88 26.63
N TRP A 251 8.52 -8.89 25.85
CA TRP A 251 8.00 -8.62 24.50
C TRP A 251 8.33 -9.75 23.51
N ARG A 252 9.51 -10.35 23.68
CA ARG A 252 9.94 -11.50 22.86
C ARG A 252 9.09 -12.72 23.16
N TRP A 253 8.78 -12.97 24.44
CA TRP A 253 7.87 -14.06 24.84
C TRP A 253 6.45 -13.82 24.30
N LEU A 254 5.95 -12.59 24.39
CA LEU A 254 4.65 -12.23 23.82
C LEU A 254 4.61 -12.47 22.30
N LEU A 255 5.67 -12.09 21.58
CA LEU A 255 5.78 -12.34 20.15
C LEU A 255 5.83 -13.85 19.85
N ALA A 256 6.60 -14.63 20.63
CA ALA A 256 6.67 -16.07 20.46
C ALA A 256 5.29 -16.72 20.65
N GLY A 257 4.54 -16.35 21.68
CA GLY A 257 3.16 -16.80 21.91
C GLY A 257 2.22 -16.41 20.75
N THR A 258 2.31 -15.17 20.30
CA THR A 258 1.55 -14.70 19.12
C THR A 258 1.86 -15.53 17.89
N ASN A 259 3.13 -15.85 17.63
CA ASN A 259 3.54 -16.67 16.50
C ASN A 259 3.04 -18.12 16.59
N GLN A 260 2.96 -18.70 17.78
CA GLN A 260 2.34 -20.02 17.97
C GLN A 260 0.83 -19.98 17.65
N LEU A 261 0.12 -18.95 18.13
CA LEU A 261 -1.30 -18.79 17.83
C LEU A 261 -1.53 -18.57 16.33
N ARG A 262 -0.65 -17.84 15.65
CA ARG A 262 -0.72 -17.64 14.18
C ARG A 262 -0.64 -18.96 13.42
N ARG A 263 0.13 -19.94 13.86
CA ARG A 263 0.19 -21.27 13.20
C ARG A 263 -1.18 -21.94 13.12
N ILE A 264 -2.04 -21.68 14.11
CA ILE A 264 -3.41 -22.19 14.15
C ILE A 264 -4.32 -21.30 13.27
N THR A 265 -4.27 -19.98 13.48
CA THR A 265 -5.18 -19.04 12.78
C THR A 265 -4.95 -19.01 11.29
N LEU A 266 -3.74 -19.24 10.79
CA LEU A 266 -3.43 -19.37 9.37
C LEU A 266 -4.09 -20.58 8.69
N ARG A 267 -4.64 -21.53 9.44
CA ARG A 267 -5.44 -22.65 8.89
C ARG A 267 -6.91 -22.33 8.76
N LEU A 268 -7.36 -21.24 9.36
CA LEU A 268 -8.76 -20.83 9.34
C LEU A 268 -9.09 -20.11 8.03
N SER A 269 -10.36 -20.18 7.63
CA SER A 269 -10.83 -19.35 6.52
C SER A 269 -10.87 -17.87 6.93
N PRO A 270 -10.72 -16.93 6.00
CA PRO A 270 -10.80 -15.50 6.30
C PRO A 270 -12.06 -15.09 7.05
N ARG A 271 -13.21 -15.71 6.74
CA ARG A 271 -14.49 -15.44 7.43
C ARG A 271 -14.45 -15.87 8.88
N VAL A 272 -14.01 -17.08 9.16
CA VAL A 272 -13.92 -17.60 10.54
C VAL A 272 -12.94 -16.77 11.36
N LEU A 273 -11.78 -16.48 10.83
CA LEU A 273 -10.79 -15.64 11.51
C LEU A 273 -11.36 -14.25 11.82
N TYR A 274 -12.05 -13.64 10.86
CA TYR A 274 -12.66 -12.33 11.06
C TYR A 274 -13.72 -12.32 12.18
N LEU A 275 -14.58 -13.34 12.22
CA LEU A 275 -15.58 -13.50 13.29
C LEU A 275 -14.93 -13.71 14.66
N LEU A 276 -13.84 -14.48 14.73
CA LEU A 276 -13.06 -14.65 15.96
C LEU A 276 -12.43 -13.32 16.40
N CYS A 277 -11.89 -12.53 15.47
CA CYS A 277 -11.37 -11.20 15.78
C CYS A 277 -12.48 -10.24 16.27
N GLN A 278 -13.69 -10.32 15.69
CA GLN A 278 -14.83 -9.55 16.19
C GLN A 278 -15.19 -9.96 17.62
N ALA A 279 -15.29 -11.24 17.90
CA ALA A 279 -15.63 -11.76 19.24
C ALA A 279 -14.57 -11.42 20.26
N ALA A 280 -13.27 -11.46 19.90
CA ALA A 280 -12.14 -11.17 20.77
C ALA A 280 -11.94 -9.66 21.03
N SER A 281 -12.35 -8.81 20.09
CA SER A 281 -11.97 -7.39 20.14
C SER A 281 -12.50 -6.64 21.37
N PRO A 282 -13.70 -6.86 21.93
CA PRO A 282 -14.13 -6.23 23.18
C PRO A 282 -13.24 -6.62 24.38
N ALA A 283 -12.85 -7.89 24.47
CA ALA A 283 -11.98 -8.36 25.55
C ALA A 283 -10.57 -7.74 25.43
N VAL A 284 -10.01 -7.70 24.21
CA VAL A 284 -8.72 -7.05 23.96
C VAL A 284 -8.78 -5.56 24.28
N TYR A 285 -9.86 -4.89 23.93
CA TYR A 285 -10.07 -3.49 24.26
C TYR A 285 -10.12 -3.27 25.78
N ALA A 286 -10.86 -4.11 26.51
CA ALA A 286 -10.97 -4.02 27.96
C ALA A 286 -9.64 -4.30 28.66
N LEU A 287 -8.85 -5.29 28.20
CA LEU A 287 -7.60 -5.71 28.82
C LEU A 287 -6.43 -4.78 28.52
N PHE A 288 -6.42 -4.09 27.39
CA PHE A 288 -5.27 -3.29 26.96
C PHE A 288 -5.57 -1.80 26.78
N THR A 289 -6.66 -1.47 26.10
CA THR A 289 -6.97 -0.05 25.79
C THR A 289 -7.50 0.71 27.00
N ILE A 290 -8.38 0.10 27.79
CA ILE A 290 -8.93 0.75 29.00
C ILE A 290 -7.83 1.01 30.04
N PRO A 291 -6.98 0.02 30.44
CA PRO A 291 -5.89 0.26 31.36
C PRO A 291 -4.92 1.34 30.85
N PHE A 292 -4.55 1.33 29.58
CA PHE A 292 -3.76 2.41 28.99
C PHE A 292 -4.40 3.79 29.20
N ARG A 293 -5.71 3.92 28.92
CA ARG A 293 -6.43 5.19 29.07
C ARG A 293 -6.49 5.68 30.50
N ILE A 294 -6.57 4.77 31.46
CA ILE A 294 -6.58 5.11 32.89
C ILE A 294 -5.17 5.52 33.33
N LEU A 295 -4.18 4.64 33.10
CA LEU A 295 -2.81 4.83 33.61
C LEU A 295 -2.13 6.08 33.07
N ARG A 296 -2.42 6.49 31.84
CA ARG A 296 -1.80 7.69 31.26
C ARG A 296 -2.16 9.01 31.99
N TYR A 297 -3.25 9.02 32.74
CA TYR A 297 -3.69 10.19 33.49
C TYR A 297 -3.30 10.15 34.97
N ILE A 298 -2.74 9.05 35.45
CA ILE A 298 -2.29 8.92 36.85
C ILE A 298 -0.86 9.47 36.94
N PRO A 299 -0.61 10.52 37.74
CA PRO A 299 0.73 11.07 37.94
C PRO A 299 1.71 9.96 38.39
N GLY A 300 2.89 9.90 37.78
CA GLY A 300 3.92 8.91 38.07
C GLY A 300 3.74 7.52 37.43
N LEU A 301 2.57 7.20 36.84
CA LEU A 301 2.32 5.89 36.20
C LEU A 301 2.28 5.93 34.68
N GLY A 302 2.42 7.11 34.07
CA GLY A 302 2.35 7.27 32.61
C GLY A 302 3.40 6.45 31.83
N PHE A 303 4.56 6.14 32.44
CA PHE A 303 5.58 5.29 31.81
C PHE A 303 5.10 3.83 31.62
N LEU A 304 4.28 3.32 32.51
CA LEU A 304 3.67 1.98 32.38
C LEU A 304 2.68 1.93 31.20
N ALA A 305 1.98 3.04 30.97
CA ALA A 305 1.03 3.15 29.88
C ALA A 305 1.69 2.99 28.50
N SER A 306 2.95 3.40 28.34
CA SER A 306 3.67 3.31 27.07
C SER A 306 3.84 1.86 26.57
N GLY A 307 3.83 0.87 27.47
CA GLY A 307 3.99 -0.55 27.19
C GLY A 307 2.71 -1.26 26.69
N PHE A 308 1.52 -0.63 26.78
CA PHE A 308 0.29 -1.33 26.36
C PHE A 308 0.14 -1.39 24.84
N PRO A 309 -0.19 -2.57 24.27
CA PRO A 309 -0.61 -2.68 22.88
C PRO A 309 -2.02 -2.10 22.68
N PHE A 310 -2.43 -1.88 21.43
CA PHE A 310 -3.78 -1.42 21.04
C PHE A 310 -4.25 -0.11 21.69
N ARG A 311 -3.31 0.71 22.14
CA ARG A 311 -3.60 2.01 22.81
C ARG A 311 -4.31 3.04 21.93
N HIS A 312 -4.28 2.87 20.61
CA HIS A 312 -4.89 3.77 19.62
C HIS A 312 -6.40 3.51 19.41
N ALA A 313 -6.92 2.38 19.87
CA ALA A 313 -8.32 2.03 19.66
C ALA A 313 -9.27 3.04 20.29
N THR A 314 -10.30 3.44 19.55
CA THR A 314 -11.33 4.38 20.03
C THR A 314 -12.55 3.67 20.56
N ARG A 315 -12.89 2.53 19.97
CA ARG A 315 -14.05 1.67 20.30
C ARG A 315 -13.61 0.21 20.31
N PRO A 316 -14.31 -0.70 21.01
CA PRO A 316 -13.95 -2.12 21.04
C PRO A 316 -13.77 -2.71 19.64
N PHE A 317 -14.73 -2.53 18.78
CA PHE A 317 -14.72 -3.11 17.42
C PHE A 317 -13.76 -2.40 16.44
N SER A 318 -13.15 -1.28 16.80
CA SER A 318 -12.11 -0.67 15.96
C SER A 318 -10.82 -1.50 15.91
N LEU A 319 -10.67 -2.50 16.80
CA LEU A 319 -9.53 -3.42 16.83
C LEU A 319 -9.65 -4.62 15.89
N VAL A 320 -10.83 -4.83 15.27
CA VAL A 320 -11.06 -6.01 14.42
C VAL A 320 -10.04 -6.09 13.27
N GLY A 321 -9.80 -4.96 12.61
CA GLY A 321 -8.82 -4.88 11.53
C GLY A 321 -7.40 -5.20 11.98
N ASP A 322 -6.96 -4.61 13.10
CA ASP A 322 -5.62 -4.83 13.66
C ASP A 322 -5.40 -6.28 14.11
N LEU A 323 -6.43 -6.88 14.73
CA LEU A 323 -6.37 -8.29 15.14
C LEU A 323 -6.34 -9.20 13.91
N TYR A 324 -7.20 -8.93 12.93
CA TYR A 324 -7.23 -9.71 11.71
C TYR A 324 -5.90 -9.63 10.95
N ASP A 325 -5.35 -8.45 10.73
CA ASP A 325 -4.04 -8.23 10.11
C ASP A 325 -2.95 -9.05 10.80
N ARG A 326 -2.89 -8.98 12.14
CA ARG A 326 -1.88 -9.69 12.94
C ARG A 326 -1.93 -11.20 12.79
N PHE A 327 -3.09 -11.80 12.56
CA PHE A 327 -3.29 -13.25 12.55
C PHE A 327 -3.57 -13.85 11.18
N SER A 328 -3.68 -13.05 10.12
CA SER A 328 -4.09 -13.50 8.79
C SER A 328 -2.95 -13.65 7.78
N ALA A 329 -1.85 -12.93 7.95
CA ALA A 329 -0.75 -12.91 6.98
C ALA A 329 0.09 -14.20 7.04
N PRO A 330 0.20 -14.99 5.95
CA PRO A 330 0.96 -16.23 5.94
C PRO A 330 2.48 -16.00 5.97
N VAL A 331 2.94 -14.88 5.44
CA VAL A 331 4.35 -14.45 5.46
C VAL A 331 4.47 -13.21 6.30
N GLU A 332 5.43 -13.22 7.23
CA GLU A 332 5.72 -12.05 8.06
C GLU A 332 7.17 -12.09 8.51
N TRP A 333 7.96 -11.17 7.99
CA TRP A 333 9.32 -10.91 8.42
C TRP A 333 9.35 -9.83 9.49
N ARG A 334 10.23 -9.97 10.45
CA ARG A 334 10.41 -8.97 11.50
C ARG A 334 11.87 -8.58 11.60
N TYR A 335 12.12 -7.33 11.95
CA TYR A 335 13.42 -6.71 11.86
C TYR A 335 13.83 -6.09 13.20
N SER A 336 15.11 -6.23 13.57
CA SER A 336 15.76 -5.28 14.45
C SER A 336 16.11 -4.02 13.67
N ARG A 337 16.47 -2.94 14.35
CA ARG A 337 16.92 -1.70 13.70
C ARG A 337 18.03 -1.97 12.69
N ALA A 338 19.08 -2.66 13.14
CA ALA A 338 20.22 -2.96 12.30
C ALA A 338 19.87 -3.77 11.03
N LYS A 339 18.97 -4.77 11.17
CA LYS A 339 18.50 -5.55 10.01
C LYS A 339 17.65 -4.74 9.04
N ALA A 340 16.83 -3.82 9.55
CA ALA A 340 16.03 -2.94 8.71
C ALA A 340 16.93 -1.97 7.91
N GLU A 341 17.93 -1.36 8.55
CA GLU A 341 18.91 -0.50 7.91
C GLU A 341 19.78 -1.28 6.89
N ALA A 342 20.25 -2.49 7.27
CA ALA A 342 21.03 -3.35 6.37
C ALA A 342 20.25 -3.70 5.09
N LEU A 343 18.94 -4.00 5.19
CA LEU A 343 18.10 -4.28 4.03
C LEU A 343 18.12 -3.12 3.02
N PHE A 344 18.08 -1.88 3.50
CA PHE A 344 18.13 -0.68 2.65
C PHE A 344 19.53 -0.46 2.05
N GLN A 345 20.58 -0.68 2.85
CA GLN A 345 21.97 -0.58 2.37
C GLN A 345 22.29 -1.62 1.29
N GLU A 346 21.82 -2.86 1.47
CA GLU A 346 22.03 -3.96 0.52
C GLU A 346 21.43 -3.72 -0.88
N VAL A 347 20.47 -2.82 -1.01
CA VAL A 347 19.89 -2.44 -2.30
C VAL A 347 20.45 -1.12 -2.84
N GLY A 348 21.54 -0.61 -2.22
CA GLY A 348 22.27 0.57 -2.69
C GLY A 348 21.70 1.92 -2.27
N LEU A 349 20.82 1.95 -1.28
CA LEU A 349 20.29 3.20 -0.74
C LEU A 349 21.27 3.84 0.25
N GLN A 350 21.32 5.15 0.24
CA GLN A 350 22.20 5.95 1.10
C GLN A 350 21.40 6.99 1.90
N ALA A 351 22.08 7.75 2.76
CA ALA A 351 21.49 8.77 3.64
C ALA A 351 20.26 8.23 4.41
N LEU A 352 20.44 7.05 5.05
CA LEU A 352 19.34 6.39 5.75
C LEU A 352 18.88 7.19 6.97
N THR A 353 17.57 7.31 7.11
CA THR A 353 16.93 7.81 8.34
C THR A 353 16.03 6.70 8.87
N THR A 354 16.14 6.42 10.19
CA THR A 354 15.38 5.36 10.84
C THR A 354 14.71 5.88 12.10
N ALA A 355 13.42 5.61 12.23
CA ALA A 355 12.62 5.93 13.42
C ALA A 355 11.81 4.71 13.86
N ASN A 356 11.52 4.61 15.17
CA ASN A 356 10.63 3.61 15.72
C ASN A 356 9.27 4.22 16.06
N ASP A 357 8.22 3.76 15.40
CA ASP A 357 6.83 4.02 15.81
C ASP A 357 6.02 2.72 15.70
N ARG A 358 6.17 1.86 16.70
CA ARG A 358 5.57 0.52 16.78
C ARG A 358 6.01 -0.43 15.67
N GLY A 359 7.15 -0.17 15.09
CA GLY A 359 7.83 -0.82 13.99
C GLY A 359 8.89 0.13 13.47
N TRP A 360 9.67 -0.31 12.52
CA TRP A 360 10.75 0.47 11.94
C TRP A 360 10.27 1.22 10.72
N MET A 361 10.31 2.54 10.78
CA MET A 361 10.22 3.40 9.61
C MET A 361 11.63 3.70 9.14
N VAL A 362 11.91 3.37 7.88
CA VAL A 362 13.23 3.57 7.27
C VAL A 362 13.06 4.30 5.96
N SER A 363 13.88 5.31 5.73
CA SER A 363 14.00 5.95 4.42
C SER A 363 15.44 5.96 3.93
N GLY A 364 15.61 6.04 2.62
CA GLY A 364 16.91 6.14 1.97
C GLY A 364 16.81 6.81 0.61
N ILE A 365 17.91 7.36 0.15
CA ILE A 365 18.03 8.08 -1.13
C ILE A 365 18.76 7.20 -2.13
N LYS A 366 18.24 7.13 -3.36
CA LYS A 366 18.94 6.52 -4.49
C LYS A 366 19.93 7.52 -5.08
N LEU A 367 21.20 7.13 -5.20
CA LEU A 367 22.23 7.91 -5.92
C LEU A 367 22.06 7.86 -7.43
#